data_5c65944b0d518ac524906505ad4addef
#
_entry.id   5c65944b0d518ac524906505ad4addef
#
_cell.length_a   1.000
_cell.length_b   1.000
_cell.length_c   1.000
_cell.angle_alpha   90.00
_cell.angle_beta   90.00
_cell.angle_gamma   90.00
#
_symmetry.space_group_name_H-M   'P 1'
#
loop_
_entity.id
_entity.type
_entity.pdbx_description
1 polymer ?
#
loop_
_entity_poly.entity_id
_entity_poly.type
_entity_poly.pdbx_seq_one_letter_code
_entity_poly.pdbx_strand_id
1 'polypeptide(L)'
;MKGKVVMAMILLGCAPLASAQVYKCKGASGETVYSQNPCAAGAEPMKLRSSRSSTETAGEASNRAAVYQNTELADAGIAERNCVQGERSRIYGPLESRSQQVGRQVAELNRQLAAAGTNLAGATQDSGIRAQIASLQQSLSAERVAADTQMSNAREQCASVRRERERSVRDKFSSSTAPAN
;
A
#
# COMPACT_ATOMS: atom_id res chain seq x y z
N MET A 1 22.11 -41.14 17.73
CA MET A 1 22.18 -39.67 17.81
C MET A 1 20.83 -39.12 18.20
N LYS A 2 20.34 -39.41 19.41
CA LYS A 2 19.04 -38.96 19.94
C LYS A 2 19.31 -38.46 21.37
N GLY A 3 19.49 -37.17 21.61
CA GLY A 3 19.74 -36.71 22.98
C GLY A 3 20.20 -35.26 23.18
N LYS A 4 20.16 -34.39 22.18
CA LYS A 4 20.63 -32.98 22.33
C LYS A 4 19.62 -31.89 21.98
N VAL A 5 18.33 -32.19 21.81
CA VAL A 5 17.30 -31.22 21.38
C VAL A 5 16.36 -30.77 22.53
N VAL A 6 16.44 -31.41 23.73
CA VAL A 6 15.48 -31.18 24.81
C VAL A 6 15.88 -30.01 25.77
N MET A 7 17.08 -29.46 25.67
CA MET A 7 17.59 -28.49 26.67
C MET A 7 17.52 -27.02 26.26
N ALA A 8 16.90 -26.70 25.11
CA ALA A 8 16.80 -25.30 24.59
C ALA A 8 15.43 -24.62 24.83
N MET A 9 14.49 -25.26 25.53
CA MET A 9 13.10 -24.76 25.61
C MET A 9 12.66 -24.23 26.99
N ILE A 10 13.56 -24.01 27.94
CA ILE A 10 13.20 -23.62 29.33
C ILE A 10 13.60 -22.18 29.68
N LEU A 11 14.14 -21.39 28.75
CA LEU A 11 14.59 -20.01 29.05
C LEU A 11 13.65 -18.87 28.56
N LEU A 12 12.41 -19.16 28.13
CA LEU A 12 11.47 -18.13 27.64
C LEU A 12 10.34 -17.76 28.64
N GLY A 13 10.47 -18.08 29.94
CA GLY A 13 9.38 -18.00 30.92
C GLY A 13 9.39 -16.87 31.94
N CYS A 14 10.33 -15.93 31.93
CA CYS A 14 10.36 -14.83 32.90
C CYS A 14 10.54 -13.48 32.21
N ALA A 15 9.55 -13.01 31.44
CA ALA A 15 9.43 -11.59 31.16
C ALA A 15 8.85 -10.92 32.43
N PRO A 16 9.60 -10.06 33.16
CA PRO A 16 9.01 -9.28 34.23
C PRO A 16 7.93 -8.39 33.59
N LEU A 17 6.72 -8.45 34.14
CA LEU A 17 5.65 -7.47 33.85
C LEU A 17 6.21 -6.11 34.27
N ALA A 18 6.79 -5.37 33.32
CA ALA A 18 7.25 -4.00 33.51
C ALA A 18 5.99 -3.15 33.75
N SER A 19 5.64 -2.94 35.02
CA SER A 19 4.66 -1.93 35.41
C SER A 19 5.25 -0.58 35.04
N ALA A 20 4.72 0.06 33.99
CA ALA A 20 5.08 1.43 33.63
C ALA A 20 4.52 2.38 34.70
N GLN A 21 5.23 2.54 35.83
CA GLN A 21 4.89 3.48 36.87
C GLN A 21 5.52 4.82 36.52
N VAL A 22 4.71 5.89 36.55
CA VAL A 22 5.16 7.28 36.35
C VAL A 22 5.23 7.96 37.72
N TYR A 23 6.36 8.53 38.01
CA TYR A 23 6.61 9.30 39.25
C TYR A 23 6.51 10.77 38.95
N LYS A 24 5.88 11.52 39.87
CA LYS A 24 5.84 12.98 39.86
C LYS A 24 6.98 13.52 40.75
N CYS A 25 7.93 14.20 40.12
CA CYS A 25 9.13 14.73 40.74
C CYS A 25 9.10 16.26 40.77
N LYS A 26 9.81 16.86 41.71
CA LYS A 26 10.12 18.30 41.68
C LYS A 26 11.50 18.49 41.07
N GLY A 27 11.61 19.28 40.01
CA GLY A 27 12.89 19.71 39.44
C GLY A 27 13.62 20.72 40.34
N ALA A 28 14.86 21.06 39.96
CA ALA A 28 15.74 21.93 40.74
C ALA A 28 15.20 23.35 40.95
N SER A 29 14.36 23.85 40.06
CA SER A 29 13.67 25.15 40.13
C SER A 29 12.24 25.07 40.68
N GLY A 30 11.83 23.88 41.17
CA GLY A 30 10.50 23.68 41.77
C GLY A 30 9.42 23.28 40.78
N GLU A 31 9.75 23.15 39.48
CA GLU A 31 8.84 22.66 38.44
C GLU A 31 8.49 21.19 38.63
N THR A 32 7.34 20.79 38.10
CA THR A 32 6.92 19.38 38.12
C THR A 32 7.48 18.65 36.91
N VAL A 33 8.29 17.62 37.16
CA VAL A 33 8.84 16.73 36.13
C VAL A 33 8.26 15.34 36.31
N TYR A 34 7.91 14.67 35.20
CA TYR A 34 7.42 13.27 35.19
C TYR A 34 8.56 12.35 34.77
N SER A 35 8.81 11.30 35.56
CA SER A 35 9.89 10.33 35.31
C SER A 35 9.35 8.89 35.43
N GLN A 36 9.94 7.98 34.68
CA GLN A 36 9.70 6.54 34.85
C GLN A 36 10.53 5.93 35.98
N ASN A 37 11.53 6.67 36.50
CA ASN A 37 12.35 6.25 37.62
C ASN A 37 12.03 7.13 38.85
N PRO A 38 12.05 6.57 40.06
CA PRO A 38 11.86 7.33 41.28
C PRO A 38 12.98 8.37 41.42
N CYS A 39 12.63 9.63 41.63
CA CYS A 39 13.58 10.77 41.68
C CYS A 39 14.31 10.93 43.00
N ALA A 40 13.78 10.38 44.09
CA ALA A 40 14.38 10.40 45.44
C ALA A 40 13.70 9.36 46.33
N ALA A 41 14.31 9.05 47.47
CA ALA A 41 13.73 8.23 48.53
C ALA A 41 12.44 8.93 49.04
N GLY A 42 11.26 8.39 48.67
CA GLY A 42 9.95 8.95 49.00
C GLY A 42 9.13 9.50 47.82
N ALA A 43 9.58 9.32 46.59
CA ALA A 43 8.77 9.66 45.42
C ALA A 43 7.51 8.78 45.39
N GLU A 44 6.34 9.40 45.52
CA GLU A 44 5.08 8.66 45.38
C GLU A 44 4.79 8.32 43.91
N PRO A 45 4.49 7.06 43.62
CA PRO A 45 4.03 6.70 42.28
C PRO A 45 2.71 7.41 42.01
N MET A 46 2.63 8.08 40.87
CA MET A 46 1.41 8.73 40.44
C MET A 46 0.31 7.66 40.28
N LYS A 47 -0.71 7.71 41.14
CA LYS A 47 -1.94 6.92 40.94
C LYS A 47 -2.63 7.51 39.73
N LEU A 48 -2.30 6.97 38.56
CA LEU A 48 -3.13 7.18 37.36
C LEU A 48 -4.54 6.76 37.78
N ARG A 49 -5.47 7.69 37.81
CA ARG A 49 -6.88 7.32 37.88
C ARG A 49 -7.06 6.28 36.79
N SER A 50 -7.38 5.04 37.19
CA SER A 50 -7.91 4.10 36.22
C SER A 50 -8.98 4.90 35.49
N SER A 51 -8.86 5.01 34.14
CA SER A 51 -9.91 5.62 33.35
C SER A 51 -11.19 4.99 33.89
N ARG A 52 -12.00 5.78 34.61
CA ARG A 52 -13.33 5.30 34.94
C ARG A 52 -13.83 4.76 33.64
N SER A 53 -14.20 3.49 33.64
CA SER A 53 -15.14 2.97 32.67
C SER A 53 -16.36 3.89 32.84
N SER A 54 -16.29 5.06 32.21
CA SER A 54 -17.44 5.93 32.06
C SER A 54 -18.39 5.06 31.28
N THR A 55 -19.52 4.75 31.91
CA THR A 55 -20.59 4.08 31.21
C THR A 55 -20.83 4.91 29.97
N GLU A 56 -20.38 4.38 28.82
CA GLU A 56 -20.43 5.11 27.57
C GLU A 56 -21.89 5.47 27.29
N THR A 57 -22.13 6.73 27.04
CA THR A 57 -23.47 7.17 26.67
C THR A 57 -23.84 6.62 25.29
N ALA A 58 -25.12 6.40 25.03
CA ALA A 58 -25.59 5.94 23.72
C ALA A 58 -25.12 6.87 22.58
N GLY A 59 -24.97 8.17 22.85
CA GLY A 59 -24.43 9.15 21.89
C GLY A 59 -22.93 8.95 21.60
N GLU A 60 -22.12 8.64 22.63
CA GLU A 60 -20.69 8.37 22.45
C GLU A 60 -20.46 7.06 21.69
N ALA A 61 -21.26 6.03 21.97
CA ALA A 61 -21.23 4.75 21.25
C ALA A 61 -21.58 4.95 19.77
N SER A 62 -22.64 5.74 19.49
CA SER A 62 -23.04 6.07 18.11
C SER A 62 -21.97 6.85 17.35
N ASN A 63 -21.38 7.88 17.99
CA ASN A 63 -20.31 8.65 17.39
C ASN A 63 -19.07 7.79 17.08
N ARG A 64 -18.70 6.91 18.00
CA ARG A 64 -17.59 5.96 17.80
C ARG A 64 -17.87 5.01 16.65
N ALA A 65 -19.08 4.44 16.57
CA ALA A 65 -19.49 3.58 15.47
C ALA A 65 -19.41 4.31 14.13
N ALA A 66 -19.86 5.57 14.06
CA ALA A 66 -19.77 6.40 12.86
C ALA A 66 -18.31 6.66 12.45
N VAL A 67 -17.41 6.92 13.40
CA VAL A 67 -15.97 7.09 13.13
C VAL A 67 -15.37 5.81 12.55
N TYR A 68 -15.63 4.65 13.15
CA TYR A 68 -15.15 3.37 12.63
C TYR A 68 -15.68 3.07 11.24
N GLN A 69 -17.00 3.28 11.01
CA GLN A 69 -17.59 3.10 9.69
C GLN A 69 -16.92 3.98 8.64
N ASN A 70 -16.72 5.26 8.93
CA ASN A 70 -16.07 6.19 8.01
C ASN A 70 -14.60 5.78 7.74
N THR A 71 -13.90 5.29 8.74
CA THR A 71 -12.53 4.77 8.59
C THR A 71 -12.50 3.55 7.66
N GLU A 72 -13.36 2.56 7.89
CA GLU A 72 -13.42 1.36 7.04
C GLU A 72 -13.82 1.71 5.59
N LEU A 73 -14.70 2.70 5.37
CA LEU A 73 -15.04 3.20 4.04
C LEU A 73 -13.87 3.92 3.37
N ALA A 74 -13.12 4.72 4.13
CA ALA A 74 -11.90 5.37 3.63
C ALA A 74 -10.82 4.35 3.25
N ASP A 75 -10.65 3.31 4.06
CA ASP A 75 -9.72 2.21 3.78
C ASP A 75 -10.08 1.45 2.51
N ALA A 76 -11.38 1.27 2.23
CA ALA A 76 -11.84 0.67 0.96
C ALA A 76 -11.41 1.54 -0.25
N GLY A 77 -11.49 2.86 -0.13
CA GLY A 77 -11.02 3.80 -1.16
C GLY A 77 -9.49 3.80 -1.33
N ILE A 78 -8.74 3.66 -0.24
CA ILE A 78 -7.28 3.52 -0.29
C ILE A 78 -6.91 2.20 -0.99
N ALA A 79 -7.57 1.11 -0.65
CA ALA A 79 -7.33 -0.20 -1.25
C ALA A 79 -7.60 -0.19 -2.76
N GLU A 80 -8.65 0.49 -3.23
CA GLU A 80 -8.91 0.66 -4.67
C GLU A 80 -7.76 1.41 -5.36
N ARG A 81 -7.31 2.55 -4.79
CA ARG A 81 -6.19 3.30 -5.37
C ARG A 81 -4.92 2.47 -5.46
N ASN A 82 -4.59 1.72 -4.41
CA ASN A 82 -3.43 0.84 -4.39
C ASN A 82 -3.55 -0.30 -5.42
N CYS A 83 -4.76 -0.88 -5.58
CA CYS A 83 -5.06 -1.86 -6.60
C CYS A 83 -4.82 -1.29 -8.00
N VAL A 84 -5.40 -0.14 -8.32
CA VAL A 84 -5.23 0.54 -9.63
C VAL A 84 -3.77 0.88 -9.89
N GLN A 85 -3.04 1.36 -8.88
CA GLN A 85 -1.61 1.66 -9.00
C GLN A 85 -0.78 0.40 -9.30
N GLY A 86 -1.05 -0.69 -8.59
CA GLY A 86 -0.38 -1.98 -8.81
C GLY A 86 -0.63 -2.51 -10.22
N GLU A 87 -1.89 -2.52 -10.66
CA GLU A 87 -2.27 -2.94 -12.01
C GLU A 87 -1.65 -2.04 -13.09
N ARG A 88 -1.60 -0.73 -12.87
CA ARG A 88 -0.93 0.19 -13.78
C ARG A 88 0.54 -0.16 -13.96
N SER A 89 1.27 -0.40 -12.89
CA SER A 89 2.68 -0.78 -12.95
C SER A 89 2.88 -2.13 -13.66
N ARG A 90 2.00 -3.10 -13.40
CA ARG A 90 2.01 -4.43 -14.02
C ARG A 90 1.77 -4.37 -15.53
N ILE A 91 0.82 -3.54 -15.97
CA ILE A 91 0.38 -3.47 -17.38
C ILE A 91 1.34 -2.59 -18.20
N TYR A 92 1.66 -1.39 -17.71
CA TYR A 92 2.45 -0.43 -18.50
C TYR A 92 3.97 -0.59 -18.32
N GLY A 93 4.46 -1.22 -17.26
CA GLY A 93 5.90 -1.44 -17.06
C GLY A 93 6.56 -2.20 -18.22
N PRO A 94 6.04 -3.37 -18.63
CA PRO A 94 6.54 -4.09 -19.80
C PRO A 94 6.40 -3.29 -21.11
N LEU A 95 5.30 -2.55 -21.28
CA LEU A 95 5.06 -1.72 -22.47
C LEU A 95 6.08 -0.59 -22.58
N GLU A 96 6.43 0.06 -21.48
CA GLU A 96 7.46 1.10 -21.44
C GLU A 96 8.83 0.52 -21.84
N SER A 97 9.20 -0.63 -21.27
CA SER A 97 10.44 -1.33 -21.63
C SER A 97 10.47 -1.69 -23.12
N ARG A 98 9.34 -2.17 -23.64
CA ARG A 98 9.18 -2.50 -25.06
C ARG A 98 9.26 -1.26 -25.94
N SER A 99 8.63 -0.16 -25.54
CA SER A 99 8.69 1.13 -26.24
C SER A 99 10.12 1.64 -26.37
N GLN A 100 10.90 1.57 -25.30
CA GLN A 100 12.32 1.95 -25.31
C GLN A 100 13.15 1.04 -26.22
N GLN A 101 12.87 -0.28 -26.22
CA GLN A 101 13.56 -1.22 -27.12
C GLN A 101 13.25 -0.91 -28.58
N VAL A 102 11.96 -0.72 -28.93
CA VAL A 102 11.54 -0.36 -30.29
C VAL A 102 12.15 0.98 -30.69
N GLY A 103 12.21 1.97 -29.80
CA GLY A 103 12.85 3.26 -30.06
C GLY A 103 14.31 3.10 -30.45
N ARG A 104 15.08 2.25 -29.74
CA ARG A 104 16.47 1.96 -30.10
C ARG A 104 16.60 1.25 -31.45
N GLN A 105 15.73 0.31 -31.75
CA GLN A 105 15.72 -0.39 -33.04
C GLN A 105 15.41 0.57 -34.20
N VAL A 106 14.42 1.43 -34.05
CA VAL A 106 14.06 2.44 -35.06
C VAL A 106 15.20 3.43 -35.27
N ALA A 107 15.89 3.86 -34.20
CA ALA A 107 17.05 4.74 -34.30
C ALA A 107 18.22 4.08 -35.10
N GLU A 108 18.44 2.76 -34.87
CA GLU A 108 19.43 2.01 -35.64
C GLU A 108 19.03 1.87 -37.10
N LEU A 109 17.79 1.50 -37.39
CA LEU A 109 17.27 1.41 -38.73
C LEU A 109 17.35 2.74 -39.50
N ASN A 110 17.10 3.85 -38.83
CA ASN A 110 17.26 5.18 -39.43
C ASN A 110 18.74 5.53 -39.75
N ARG A 111 19.67 5.06 -38.93
CA ARG A 111 21.12 5.19 -39.27
C ARG A 111 21.49 4.39 -40.50
N GLN A 112 20.94 3.18 -40.65
CA GLN A 112 21.14 2.36 -41.85
C GLN A 112 20.52 2.99 -43.11
N LEU A 113 19.34 3.62 -42.98
CA LEU A 113 18.74 4.41 -44.06
C LEU A 113 19.64 5.55 -44.50
N ALA A 114 20.23 6.28 -43.56
CA ALA A 114 21.11 7.39 -43.85
C ALA A 114 22.43 6.94 -44.52
N ALA A 115 22.84 5.70 -44.31
CA ALA A 115 24.04 5.09 -44.91
C ALA A 115 23.75 4.37 -46.24
N ALA A 116 22.46 4.18 -46.62
CA ALA A 116 22.07 3.49 -47.83
C ALA A 116 22.51 4.29 -49.07
N GLY A 117 23.09 3.57 -50.04
CA GLY A 117 23.55 4.20 -51.31
C GLY A 117 22.40 4.62 -52.20
N THR A 118 22.64 5.51 -53.14
CA THR A 118 21.63 6.04 -54.09
C THR A 118 21.44 5.18 -55.33
N ASN A 119 22.03 3.98 -55.39
CA ASN A 119 21.84 3.02 -56.49
C ASN A 119 20.59 2.14 -56.30
N LEU A 120 20.27 1.33 -57.28
CA LEU A 120 19.09 0.46 -57.27
C LEU A 120 19.06 -0.50 -56.05
N ALA A 121 20.22 -1.04 -55.67
CA ALA A 121 20.37 -1.90 -54.50
C ALA A 121 20.05 -1.14 -53.21
N GLY A 122 20.53 0.11 -53.09
CA GLY A 122 20.21 1.02 -51.97
C GLY A 122 18.72 1.34 -51.88
N ALA A 123 18.05 1.58 -53.02
CA ALA A 123 16.60 1.83 -53.05
C ALA A 123 15.75 0.62 -52.57
N THR A 124 16.18 -0.59 -52.89
CA THR A 124 15.52 -1.82 -52.43
C THR A 124 15.75 -2.01 -50.93
N GLN A 125 16.96 -1.75 -50.44
CA GLN A 125 17.28 -1.81 -49.01
C GLN A 125 16.48 -0.75 -48.21
N ASP A 126 16.37 0.48 -48.73
CA ASP A 126 15.61 1.59 -48.14
C ASP A 126 14.14 1.19 -47.96
N SER A 127 13.49 0.60 -48.97
CA SER A 127 12.10 0.16 -48.87
C SER A 127 11.91 -0.93 -47.81
N GLY A 128 12.83 -1.89 -47.69
CA GLY A 128 12.81 -2.93 -46.70
C GLY A 128 12.94 -2.39 -45.25
N ILE A 129 13.84 -1.44 -45.04
CA ILE A 129 14.05 -0.83 -43.74
C ILE A 129 12.82 -0.01 -43.32
N ARG A 130 12.22 0.77 -44.23
CA ARG A 130 10.97 1.51 -43.96
C ARG A 130 9.80 0.57 -43.59
N ALA A 131 9.70 -0.55 -44.26
CA ALA A 131 8.69 -1.58 -43.94
C ALA A 131 8.90 -2.17 -42.53
N GLN A 132 10.15 -2.41 -42.13
CA GLN A 132 10.48 -2.85 -40.78
C GLN A 132 10.11 -1.80 -39.71
N ILE A 133 10.45 -0.52 -39.94
CA ILE A 133 10.08 0.57 -39.03
C ILE A 133 8.55 0.63 -38.88
N ALA A 134 7.80 0.59 -39.99
CA ALA A 134 6.35 0.61 -39.97
C ALA A 134 5.75 -0.58 -39.19
N SER A 135 6.29 -1.77 -39.39
CA SER A 135 5.88 -2.98 -38.66
C SER A 135 6.12 -2.86 -37.14
N LEU A 136 7.29 -2.34 -36.73
CA LEU A 136 7.61 -2.12 -35.31
C LEU A 136 6.66 -1.10 -34.66
N GLN A 137 6.37 -0.01 -35.37
CA GLN A 137 5.44 1.02 -34.92
C GLN A 137 4.01 0.50 -34.80
N GLN A 138 3.56 -0.29 -35.77
CA GLN A 138 2.25 -0.91 -35.77
C GLN A 138 2.10 -1.90 -34.61
N SER A 139 3.12 -2.76 -34.39
CA SER A 139 3.15 -3.69 -33.27
C SER A 139 3.04 -2.96 -31.92
N LEU A 140 3.87 -1.90 -31.73
CA LEU A 140 3.83 -1.10 -30.50
C LEU A 140 2.48 -0.40 -30.30
N SER A 141 1.86 0.06 -31.37
CA SER A 141 0.51 0.65 -31.33
C SER A 141 -0.54 -0.36 -30.87
N ALA A 142 -0.50 -1.58 -31.41
CA ALA A 142 -1.40 -2.67 -31.02
C ALA A 142 -1.19 -3.06 -29.54
N GLU A 143 0.06 -3.15 -29.09
CA GLU A 143 0.39 -3.41 -27.68
C GLU A 143 -0.16 -2.31 -26.74
N ARG A 144 -0.12 -1.03 -27.14
CA ARG A 144 -0.70 0.08 -26.39
C ARG A 144 -2.20 -0.05 -26.25
N VAL A 145 -2.91 -0.33 -27.35
CA VAL A 145 -4.37 -0.51 -27.33
C VAL A 145 -4.76 -1.69 -26.43
N ALA A 146 -4.00 -2.78 -26.48
CA ALA A 146 -4.21 -3.93 -25.61
C ALA A 146 -3.98 -3.57 -24.13
N ALA A 147 -2.93 -2.83 -23.83
CA ALA A 147 -2.64 -2.36 -22.47
C ALA A 147 -3.74 -1.43 -21.93
N ASP A 148 -4.23 -0.51 -22.75
CA ASP A 148 -5.32 0.40 -22.38
C ASP A 148 -6.62 -0.37 -22.08
N THR A 149 -6.94 -1.38 -22.88
CA THR A 149 -8.07 -2.29 -22.64
C THR A 149 -7.91 -3.05 -21.33
N GLN A 150 -6.72 -3.62 -21.07
CA GLN A 150 -6.42 -4.31 -19.82
C GLN A 150 -6.54 -3.37 -18.62
N MET A 151 -6.06 -2.15 -18.75
CA MET A 151 -6.14 -1.14 -17.69
C MET A 151 -7.56 -0.72 -17.38
N SER A 152 -8.41 -0.60 -18.42
CA SER A 152 -9.85 -0.34 -18.24
C SER A 152 -10.53 -1.47 -17.45
N ASN A 153 -10.28 -2.71 -17.82
CA ASN A 153 -10.81 -3.88 -17.11
C ASN A 153 -10.29 -3.97 -15.66
N ALA A 154 -9.01 -3.69 -15.45
CA ALA A 154 -8.41 -3.70 -14.12
C ALA A 154 -9.04 -2.63 -13.20
N ARG A 155 -9.29 -1.43 -13.71
CA ARG A 155 -10.00 -0.37 -12.97
C ARG A 155 -11.39 -0.81 -12.54
N GLU A 156 -12.14 -1.43 -13.45
CA GLU A 156 -13.49 -1.93 -13.12
C GLU A 156 -13.44 -3.04 -12.05
N GLN A 157 -12.46 -3.95 -12.13
CA GLN A 157 -12.25 -4.98 -11.10
C GLN A 157 -11.90 -4.35 -9.74
N CYS A 158 -10.97 -3.39 -9.68
CA CYS A 158 -10.62 -2.71 -8.44
C CYS A 158 -11.83 -1.96 -7.86
N ALA A 159 -12.62 -1.29 -8.71
CA ALA A 159 -13.84 -0.60 -8.29
C ALA A 159 -14.94 -1.58 -7.81
N SER A 160 -15.05 -2.76 -8.40
CA SER A 160 -16.02 -3.77 -7.95
C SER A 160 -15.69 -4.30 -6.56
N VAL A 161 -14.41 -4.56 -6.29
CA VAL A 161 -13.92 -4.96 -4.95
C VAL A 161 -14.19 -3.88 -3.91
N ARG A 162 -13.99 -2.60 -4.25
CA ARG A 162 -14.34 -1.48 -3.38
C ARG A 162 -15.84 -1.47 -3.06
N ARG A 163 -16.70 -1.55 -4.09
CA ARG A 163 -18.17 -1.54 -3.90
C ARG A 163 -18.64 -2.70 -3.02
N GLU A 164 -18.01 -3.85 -3.12
CA GLU A 164 -18.31 -5.01 -2.26
C GLU A 164 -17.90 -4.75 -0.80
N ARG A 165 -16.70 -4.22 -0.58
CA ARG A 165 -16.26 -3.81 0.77
C ARG A 165 -17.17 -2.76 1.39
N GLU A 166 -17.55 -1.72 0.62
CA GLU A 166 -18.46 -0.69 1.10
C GLU A 166 -19.83 -1.23 1.48
N ARG A 167 -20.34 -2.22 0.74
CA ARG A 167 -21.59 -2.93 1.11
C ARG A 167 -21.40 -3.69 2.43
N SER A 168 -20.37 -4.50 2.53
CA SER A 168 -20.06 -5.26 3.75
C SER A 168 -19.90 -4.35 4.98
N VAL A 169 -19.25 -3.19 4.84
CA VAL A 169 -19.14 -2.21 5.93
C VAL A 169 -20.52 -1.68 6.33
N ARG A 170 -21.36 -1.28 5.38
CA ARG A 170 -22.72 -0.79 5.67
C ARG A 170 -23.57 -1.85 6.38
N ASP A 171 -23.53 -3.10 5.92
CA ASP A 171 -24.29 -4.20 6.51
C ASP A 171 -23.84 -4.49 7.95
N LYS A 172 -22.51 -4.48 8.20
CA LYS A 172 -21.93 -4.65 9.54
C LYS A 172 -22.44 -3.59 10.52
N PHE A 173 -22.48 -2.33 10.12
CA PHE A 173 -22.88 -1.23 11.00
C PHE A 173 -24.40 -1.06 11.08
N SER A 174 -25.18 -1.46 10.08
CA SER A 174 -26.64 -1.46 10.15
C SER A 174 -27.17 -2.53 11.10
N SER A 175 -26.55 -3.72 11.15
CA SER A 175 -26.94 -4.80 12.06
C SER A 175 -26.61 -4.49 13.53
N SER A 176 -25.59 -3.65 13.79
CA SER A 176 -25.21 -3.29 15.16
C SER A 176 -26.07 -2.19 15.77
N THR A 177 -26.89 -1.49 14.97
CA THR A 177 -27.82 -0.43 15.42
C THR A 177 -29.24 -0.93 15.63
N ALA A 178 -29.56 -2.19 15.33
CA ALA A 178 -30.86 -2.75 15.60
C ALA A 178 -31.06 -2.89 17.12
N PRO A 179 -32.16 -2.32 17.72
CA PRO A 179 -32.45 -2.50 19.14
C PRO A 179 -32.67 -3.98 19.42
N ALA A 180 -32.00 -4.48 20.46
CA ALA A 180 -32.31 -5.81 20.99
C ALA A 180 -33.77 -5.80 21.50
N ASN A 181 -34.64 -6.50 20.80
CA ASN A 181 -36.03 -6.77 21.25
C ASN A 181 -36.00 -7.70 22.44
#